data_afc2ac47f1f8e666f573d1df07d3eb26
#
_entry.id   afc2ac47f1f8e666f573d1df07d3eb26
#
_cell.length_a   1.000
_cell.length_b   1.000
_cell.length_c   1.000
_cell.angle_alpha   90.00
_cell.angle_beta   90.00
_cell.angle_gamma   90.00
#
_symmetry.space_group_name_H-M   'P 1'
#
loop_
_entity.id
_entity.type
_entity.pdbx_description
1 polymer ?
#
loop_
_entity_poly.entity_id
_entity_poly.type
_entity_poly.pdbx_seq_one_letter_code
_entity_poly.pdbx_strand_id
1 'polypeptide(L)'
;LRVVAGDAMRRESLGPAVGGHDAVLCILGAKPEGADARRGQPGVPICSAGTKHLIAAMTAAGVRRLVVVSSASVGESRGTGRFPAPWVLRTLLREVMDDKEIQEAAVRGSGLDWTIVRPVKMTNGPRTGRVQVGPALRWGLGSRVSRADAAAVMLGTLSDANSIGAALTVTGA
;
A
#
# COMPACT_ATOMS: atom_id res chain seq x y z
N LEU A 1 -15.15 12.62 11.10
CA LEU A 1 -14.84 11.78 9.94
C LEU A 1 -16.08 11.68 9.06
N ARG A 2 -15.97 12.04 7.78
CA ARG A 2 -17.01 11.84 6.77
C ARG A 2 -16.77 10.51 6.06
N VAL A 3 -17.79 9.66 6.00
CA VAL A 3 -17.76 8.40 5.27
C VAL A 3 -18.46 8.59 3.93
N VAL A 4 -17.81 8.18 2.84
CA VAL A 4 -18.35 8.21 1.48
C VAL A 4 -18.36 6.78 0.95
N ALA A 5 -19.49 6.33 0.44
CA ALA A 5 -19.58 5.03 -0.22
C ALA A 5 -18.95 5.12 -1.61
N GLY A 6 -18.10 4.14 -1.95
CA GLY A 6 -17.44 4.05 -3.25
C GLY A 6 -16.90 2.64 -3.48
N ASP A 7 -16.65 2.34 -4.75
CA ASP A 7 -16.05 1.08 -5.19
C ASP A 7 -14.78 1.40 -6.00
N ALA A 8 -13.63 0.94 -5.51
CA ALA A 8 -12.35 1.17 -6.18
C ALA A 8 -12.29 0.56 -7.60
N MET A 9 -13.13 -0.43 -7.88
CA MET A 9 -13.25 -1.03 -9.22
C MET A 9 -14.14 -0.23 -10.18
N ARG A 10 -14.82 0.81 -9.69
CA ARG A 10 -15.69 1.70 -10.45
C ARG A 10 -15.18 3.13 -10.38
N ARG A 11 -14.46 3.53 -11.42
CA ARG A 11 -13.80 4.85 -11.51
C ARG A 11 -14.72 6.02 -11.17
N GLU A 12 -15.96 5.98 -11.68
CA GLU A 12 -16.96 7.03 -11.50
C GLU A 12 -17.36 7.26 -10.03
N SER A 13 -17.19 6.23 -9.17
CA SER A 13 -17.53 6.33 -7.75
C SER A 13 -16.48 7.05 -6.90
N LEU A 14 -15.26 7.25 -7.42
CA LEU A 14 -14.14 7.78 -6.65
C LEU A 14 -14.06 9.31 -6.64
N GLY A 15 -14.59 10.00 -7.66
CA GLY A 15 -14.54 11.46 -7.76
C GLY A 15 -15.05 12.16 -6.49
N PRO A 16 -16.25 11.83 -5.98
CA PRO A 16 -16.80 12.43 -4.75
C PRO A 16 -15.97 12.17 -3.49
N ALA A 17 -15.19 11.09 -3.48
CA ALA A 17 -14.34 10.72 -2.34
C ALA A 17 -12.97 11.41 -2.38
N VAL A 18 -12.51 11.85 -3.55
CA VAL A 18 -11.18 12.45 -3.76
C VAL A 18 -11.24 13.97 -3.77
N GLY A 19 -12.29 14.55 -4.37
CA GLY A 19 -12.40 16.00 -4.54
C GLY A 19 -12.37 16.78 -3.22
N GLY A 20 -11.63 17.89 -3.21
CA GLY A 20 -11.54 18.79 -2.03
C GLY A 20 -10.63 18.29 -0.91
N HIS A 21 -9.77 17.31 -1.19
CA HIS A 21 -8.77 16.81 -0.24
C HIS A 21 -7.35 17.18 -0.68
N ASP A 22 -6.45 17.35 0.28
CA ASP A 22 -5.03 17.69 0.03
C ASP A 22 -4.21 16.45 -0.34
N ALA A 23 -4.61 15.28 0.15
CA ALA A 23 -3.90 14.02 -0.05
C ALA A 23 -4.83 12.81 -0.01
N VAL A 24 -4.37 11.69 -0.59
CA VAL A 24 -5.05 10.40 -0.56
C VAL A 24 -4.14 9.32 0.04
N LEU A 25 -4.67 8.55 0.97
CA LEU A 25 -4.06 7.34 1.52
C LEU A 25 -4.76 6.11 0.90
N CYS A 26 -4.08 5.38 0.02
CA CYS A 26 -4.60 4.19 -0.64
C CYS A 26 -4.17 2.93 0.12
N ILE A 27 -5.14 2.25 0.76
CA ILE A 27 -4.90 1.05 1.57
C ILE A 27 -5.64 -0.16 0.95
N LEU A 28 -5.65 -0.24 -0.39
CA LEU A 28 -6.24 -1.37 -1.09
C LEU A 28 -5.41 -2.63 -0.86
N GLY A 29 -6.09 -3.73 -0.61
CA GLY A 29 -5.47 -5.04 -0.40
C GLY A 29 -6.43 -6.17 -0.76
N ALA A 30 -5.92 -7.20 -1.44
CA ALA A 30 -6.64 -8.45 -1.63
C ALA A 30 -6.54 -9.29 -0.35
N LYS A 31 -7.63 -9.97 0.03
CA LYS A 31 -7.58 -11.02 1.03
C LYS A 31 -7.18 -12.32 0.34
N PRO A 32 -6.33 -13.18 0.96
CA PRO A 32 -6.15 -14.55 0.51
C PRO A 32 -7.48 -15.31 0.54
N GLU A 33 -7.62 -16.32 -0.30
CA GLU A 33 -8.81 -17.16 -0.39
C GLU A 33 -9.34 -17.60 0.97
N GLY A 34 -10.68 -17.62 1.14
CA GLY A 34 -11.40 -18.13 2.30
C GLY A 34 -11.94 -17.11 3.30
N ALA A 35 -11.61 -15.83 3.17
CA ALA A 35 -12.15 -14.78 4.02
C ALA A 35 -13.08 -13.85 3.25
N ASP A 36 -14.38 -14.19 3.23
CA ASP A 36 -15.45 -13.35 2.70
C ASP A 36 -15.47 -13.22 1.17
N ALA A 37 -16.06 -14.20 0.49
CA ALA A 37 -16.24 -14.28 -0.97
C ALA A 37 -16.98 -13.08 -1.61
N ARG A 38 -17.43 -12.11 -0.81
CA ARG A 38 -18.11 -10.90 -1.27
C ARG A 38 -17.19 -9.69 -1.50
N ARG A 39 -15.91 -9.76 -1.09
CA ARG A 39 -14.97 -8.63 -1.14
C ARG A 39 -13.64 -8.88 -1.85
N GLY A 40 -13.43 -10.04 -2.40
CA GLY A 40 -12.23 -10.37 -3.15
C GLY A 40 -12.43 -11.67 -3.86
N GLN A 41 -12.94 -11.63 -5.09
CA GLN A 41 -12.90 -12.80 -5.96
C GLN A 41 -11.42 -13.12 -6.21
N PRO A 42 -11.01 -14.39 -6.15
CA PRO A 42 -9.69 -14.80 -6.62
C PRO A 42 -9.47 -14.27 -8.04
N GLY A 43 -8.32 -13.65 -8.26
CA GLY A 43 -7.95 -13.11 -9.57
C GLY A 43 -8.41 -11.68 -9.87
N VAL A 44 -9.12 -10.98 -8.97
CA VAL A 44 -9.43 -9.55 -9.18
C VAL A 44 -8.25 -8.68 -8.79
N PRO A 45 -7.62 -7.95 -9.73
CA PRO A 45 -6.45 -7.11 -9.46
C PRO A 45 -6.85 -5.79 -8.77
N ILE A 46 -7.43 -5.90 -7.56
CA ILE A 46 -7.99 -4.75 -6.84
C ILE A 46 -6.94 -3.69 -6.51
N CYS A 47 -5.70 -4.11 -6.22
CA CYS A 47 -4.65 -3.15 -5.88
C CYS A 47 -4.25 -2.33 -7.11
N SER A 48 -3.95 -2.97 -8.23
CA SER A 48 -3.49 -2.28 -9.43
C SER A 48 -4.62 -1.54 -10.14
N ALA A 49 -5.76 -2.19 -10.39
CA ALA A 49 -6.89 -1.56 -11.09
C ALA A 49 -7.50 -0.43 -10.25
N GLY A 50 -7.78 -0.69 -8.96
CA GLY A 50 -8.34 0.33 -8.07
C GLY A 50 -7.40 1.53 -7.90
N THR A 51 -6.08 1.31 -7.83
CA THR A 51 -5.12 2.41 -7.75
C THR A 51 -5.04 3.20 -9.06
N LYS A 52 -5.13 2.58 -10.23
CA LYS A 52 -5.22 3.30 -11.52
C LYS A 52 -6.45 4.20 -11.59
N HIS A 53 -7.61 3.69 -11.14
CA HIS A 53 -8.84 4.50 -11.06
C HIS A 53 -8.67 5.67 -10.09
N LEU A 54 -8.03 5.42 -8.94
CA LEU A 54 -7.76 6.45 -7.94
C LEU A 54 -6.83 7.54 -8.48
N ILE A 55 -5.73 7.17 -9.16
CA ILE A 55 -4.81 8.10 -9.81
C ILE A 55 -5.56 8.98 -10.81
N ALA A 56 -6.42 8.38 -11.65
CA ALA A 56 -7.22 9.13 -12.61
C ALA A 56 -8.19 10.11 -11.94
N ALA A 57 -8.83 9.71 -10.83
CA ALA A 57 -9.72 10.59 -10.05
C ALA A 57 -8.95 11.73 -9.39
N MET A 58 -7.76 11.45 -8.84
CA MET A 58 -6.86 12.44 -8.23
C MET A 58 -6.40 13.48 -9.26
N THR A 59 -5.96 13.02 -10.43
CA THR A 59 -5.55 13.91 -11.55
C THR A 59 -6.69 14.83 -11.97
N ALA A 60 -7.89 14.29 -12.12
CA ALA A 60 -9.08 15.06 -12.49
C ALA A 60 -9.47 16.10 -11.41
N ALA A 61 -9.25 15.79 -10.14
CA ALA A 61 -9.54 16.66 -9.00
C ALA A 61 -8.40 17.62 -8.62
N GLY A 62 -7.24 17.55 -9.29
CA GLY A 62 -6.05 18.34 -8.96
C GLY A 62 -5.35 17.94 -7.64
N VAL A 63 -5.67 16.77 -7.08
CA VAL A 63 -5.06 16.26 -5.85
C VAL A 63 -3.76 15.55 -6.18
N ARG A 64 -2.63 16.02 -5.65
CA ARG A 64 -1.31 15.52 -6.06
C ARG A 64 -0.68 14.52 -5.08
N ARG A 65 -0.92 14.64 -3.77
CA ARG A 65 -0.25 13.82 -2.75
C ARG A 65 -0.90 12.45 -2.59
N LEU A 66 -0.15 11.39 -2.90
CA LEU A 66 -0.61 10.01 -2.83
C LEU A 66 0.32 9.16 -1.96
N VAL A 67 -0.22 8.49 -0.95
CA VAL A 67 0.51 7.48 -0.17
C VAL A 67 -0.16 6.12 -0.35
N VAL A 68 0.60 5.10 -0.77
CA VAL A 68 0.06 3.78 -1.11
C VAL A 68 0.67 2.70 -0.23
N VAL A 69 -0.15 1.78 0.27
CA VAL A 69 0.33 0.56 0.94
C VAL A 69 0.62 -0.54 -0.06
N SER A 70 1.87 -0.99 -0.07
CA SER A 70 2.34 -2.17 -0.81
C SER A 70 2.73 -3.30 0.16
N SER A 71 3.83 -3.99 -0.09
CA SER A 71 4.36 -5.08 0.75
C SER A 71 5.88 -5.11 0.69
N ALA A 72 6.53 -5.50 1.77
CA ALA A 72 7.99 -5.68 1.83
C ALA A 72 8.53 -6.77 0.87
N SER A 73 7.67 -7.56 0.23
CA SER A 73 8.06 -8.57 -0.77
C SER A 73 7.94 -8.07 -2.22
N VAL A 74 7.75 -6.77 -2.43
CA VAL A 74 7.51 -6.14 -3.75
C VAL A 74 8.65 -5.19 -4.11
N GLY A 75 8.94 -5.07 -5.40
CA GLY A 75 9.97 -4.19 -5.93
C GLY A 75 11.36 -4.46 -5.35
N GLU A 76 12.10 -3.41 -5.07
CA GLU A 76 13.50 -3.45 -4.59
C GLU A 76 13.61 -4.11 -3.19
N SER A 77 12.59 -3.99 -2.35
CA SER A 77 12.60 -4.59 -1.01
C SER A 77 12.56 -6.12 -1.01
N ARG A 78 12.28 -6.75 -2.15
CA ARG A 78 12.44 -8.19 -2.34
C ARG A 78 13.87 -8.64 -2.10
N GLY A 79 14.84 -7.88 -2.61
CA GLY A 79 16.27 -8.16 -2.45
C GLY A 79 16.79 -7.98 -1.02
N THR A 80 16.06 -7.29 -0.14
CA THR A 80 16.44 -7.08 1.28
C THR A 80 15.85 -8.13 2.22
N GLY A 81 14.96 -8.99 1.73
CA GLY A 81 14.36 -10.08 2.50
C GLY A 81 15.37 -11.19 2.82
N ARG A 82 15.36 -11.68 4.05
CA ARG A 82 16.18 -12.84 4.48
C ARG A 82 15.50 -14.14 4.02
N PHE A 83 16.25 -14.99 3.34
CA PHE A 83 15.77 -16.33 2.99
C PHE A 83 15.23 -17.09 4.22
N PRO A 84 14.12 -17.83 4.15
CA PRO A 84 13.30 -18.09 2.96
C PRO A 84 12.11 -17.11 2.76
N ALA A 85 12.03 -15.99 3.48
CA ALA A 85 10.84 -15.15 3.53
C ALA A 85 10.33 -14.66 2.16
N PRO A 86 11.15 -14.11 1.25
CA PRO A 86 10.66 -13.67 -0.06
C PRO A 86 10.12 -14.83 -0.89
N TRP A 87 10.79 -15.99 -0.83
CA TRP A 87 10.37 -17.19 -1.55
C TRP A 87 9.01 -17.70 -1.05
N VAL A 88 8.86 -17.84 0.29
CA VAL A 88 7.61 -18.29 0.92
C VAL A 88 6.44 -17.37 0.55
N LEU A 89 6.64 -16.06 0.67
CA LEU A 89 5.57 -15.10 0.36
C LEU A 89 5.17 -15.13 -1.12
N ARG A 90 6.14 -15.22 -2.04
CA ARG A 90 5.83 -15.32 -3.47
C ARG A 90 5.18 -16.65 -3.87
N THR A 91 5.49 -17.73 -3.18
CA THR A 91 4.83 -19.01 -3.42
C THR A 91 3.38 -19.01 -2.93
N LEU A 92 3.15 -18.49 -1.71
CA LEU A 92 1.84 -18.51 -1.08
C LEU A 92 0.90 -17.38 -1.52
N LEU A 93 1.46 -16.23 -1.94
CA LEU A 93 0.70 -15.00 -2.23
C LEU A 93 1.06 -14.44 -3.60
N ARG A 94 1.39 -15.30 -4.57
CA ARG A 94 1.91 -14.90 -5.88
C ARG A 94 1.02 -13.85 -6.55
N GLU A 95 -0.26 -14.13 -6.73
CA GLU A 95 -1.20 -13.23 -7.41
C GLU A 95 -1.29 -11.86 -6.71
N VAL A 96 -1.32 -11.85 -5.37
CA VAL A 96 -1.35 -10.62 -4.59
C VAL A 96 -0.06 -9.81 -4.76
N MET A 97 1.09 -10.49 -4.80
CA MET A 97 2.38 -9.82 -4.98
C MET A 97 2.53 -9.27 -6.40
N ASP A 98 2.11 -10.04 -7.40
CA ASP A 98 2.15 -9.63 -8.81
C ASP A 98 1.21 -8.41 -9.05
N ASP A 99 -0.01 -8.41 -8.47
CA ASP A 99 -0.92 -7.26 -8.52
C ASP A 99 -0.33 -6.01 -7.85
N LYS A 100 0.37 -6.18 -6.71
CA LYS A 100 1.06 -5.07 -6.04
C LYS A 100 2.27 -4.55 -6.83
N GLU A 101 2.96 -5.37 -7.58
CA GLU A 101 4.02 -4.91 -8.48
C GLU A 101 3.47 -4.02 -9.59
N ILE A 102 2.32 -4.41 -10.18
CA ILE A 102 1.61 -3.60 -11.17
C ILE A 102 1.08 -2.30 -10.53
N GLN A 103 0.59 -2.37 -9.28
CA GLN A 103 0.18 -1.20 -8.51
C GLN A 103 1.34 -0.21 -8.35
N GLU A 104 2.51 -0.66 -7.89
CA GLU A 104 3.67 0.21 -7.69
C GLU A 104 4.17 0.83 -9.00
N ALA A 105 4.17 0.07 -10.10
CA ALA A 105 4.52 0.59 -11.42
C ALA A 105 3.57 1.72 -11.85
N ALA A 106 2.26 1.56 -11.64
CA ALA A 106 1.27 2.58 -11.93
C ALA A 106 1.45 3.84 -11.06
N VAL A 107 1.78 3.67 -9.78
CA VAL A 107 2.05 4.79 -8.86
C VAL A 107 3.30 5.56 -9.29
N ARG A 108 4.39 4.88 -9.62
CA ARG A 108 5.65 5.50 -10.06
C ARG A 108 5.49 6.28 -11.37
N GLY A 109 4.67 5.77 -12.29
CA GLY A 109 4.37 6.42 -13.56
C GLY A 109 3.26 7.47 -13.52
N SER A 110 2.68 7.76 -12.35
CA SER A 110 1.48 8.60 -12.22
C SER A 110 1.72 10.10 -12.40
N GLY A 111 2.95 10.58 -12.23
CA GLY A 111 3.27 12.01 -12.15
C GLY A 111 2.76 12.72 -10.89
N LEU A 112 2.24 11.96 -9.91
CA LEU A 112 1.81 12.47 -8.61
C LEU A 112 2.97 12.56 -7.63
N ASP A 113 2.78 13.26 -6.52
CA ASP A 113 3.72 13.33 -5.39
C ASP A 113 3.49 12.10 -4.51
N TRP A 114 4.04 10.97 -4.94
CA TRP A 114 3.73 9.66 -4.35
C TRP A 114 4.74 9.23 -3.27
N THR A 115 4.26 8.42 -2.32
CA THR A 115 5.08 7.60 -1.42
C THR A 115 4.50 6.18 -1.39
N ILE A 116 5.35 5.17 -1.50
CA ILE A 116 4.98 3.77 -1.35
C ILE A 116 5.46 3.29 0.01
N VAL A 117 4.53 2.78 0.83
CA VAL A 117 4.83 2.19 2.14
C VAL A 117 4.71 0.69 2.03
N ARG A 118 5.79 -0.03 2.35
CA ARG A 118 5.92 -1.49 2.25
C ARG A 118 6.01 -2.13 3.63
N PRO A 119 4.90 -2.33 4.35
CA PRO A 119 4.95 -3.00 5.63
C PRO A 119 5.33 -4.48 5.47
N VAL A 120 6.03 -5.00 6.46
CA VAL A 120 6.18 -6.44 6.69
C VAL A 120 4.84 -7.03 7.17
N LYS A 121 4.82 -8.27 7.69
CA LYS A 121 3.61 -8.89 8.21
C LYS A 121 2.92 -7.97 9.24
N MET A 122 1.72 -7.51 8.92
CA MET A 122 0.94 -6.65 9.80
C MET A 122 0.17 -7.45 10.86
N THR A 123 0.12 -6.92 12.08
CA THR A 123 -0.64 -7.47 13.22
C THR A 123 -1.69 -6.47 13.71
N ASN A 124 -2.66 -6.95 14.51
CA ASN A 124 -3.70 -6.10 15.11
C ASN A 124 -3.31 -5.54 16.49
N GLY A 125 -2.03 -5.58 16.86
CA GLY A 125 -1.54 -5.02 18.12
C GLY A 125 -1.68 -3.50 18.22
N PRO A 126 -1.51 -2.94 19.42
CA PRO A 126 -1.53 -1.49 19.63
C PRO A 126 -0.38 -0.79 18.92
N ARG A 127 -0.46 0.53 18.84
CA ARG A 127 0.66 1.35 18.42
C ARG A 127 1.78 1.26 19.45
N THR A 128 2.97 0.89 18.99
CA THR A 128 4.16 0.77 19.85
C THR A 128 5.08 1.97 19.74
N GLY A 129 5.05 2.68 18.63
CA GLY A 129 6.02 3.72 18.27
C GLY A 129 7.42 3.19 17.99
N ARG A 130 7.65 1.89 18.10
CA ARG A 130 8.94 1.24 17.85
C ARG A 130 8.96 0.67 16.44
N VAL A 131 9.29 1.49 15.48
CA VAL A 131 9.34 1.13 14.06
C VAL A 131 10.67 1.54 13.44
N GLN A 132 11.11 0.76 12.48
CA GLN A 132 12.17 1.11 11.55
C GLN A 132 11.55 1.40 10.20
N VAL A 133 11.95 2.49 9.57
CA VAL A 133 11.46 2.94 8.27
C VAL A 133 12.65 3.25 7.37
N GLY A 134 12.68 2.72 6.16
CA GLY A 134 13.76 3.02 5.22
C GLY A 134 13.64 2.25 3.91
N PRO A 135 14.37 2.64 2.86
CA PRO A 135 14.23 2.06 1.52
C PRO A 135 14.79 0.62 1.43
N ALA A 136 15.76 0.25 2.26
CA ALA A 136 16.52 -1.00 2.15
C ALA A 136 16.60 -1.77 3.48
N LEU A 137 15.56 -1.72 4.31
CA LEU A 137 15.55 -2.46 5.57
C LEU A 137 15.52 -3.96 5.33
N ARG A 138 16.30 -4.69 6.13
CA ARG A 138 16.28 -6.15 6.14
C ARG A 138 15.04 -6.66 6.89
N TRP A 139 14.39 -7.66 6.34
CA TRP A 139 13.20 -8.28 6.92
C TRP A 139 13.20 -9.80 6.73
N GLY A 140 12.37 -10.52 7.49
CA GLY A 140 12.27 -11.97 7.44
C GLY A 140 10.88 -12.46 7.88
N LEU A 141 10.71 -13.78 8.00
CA LEU A 141 9.43 -14.39 8.40
C LEU A 141 8.95 -13.94 9.79
N GLY A 142 9.90 -13.61 10.68
CA GLY A 142 9.60 -13.10 12.02
C GLY A 142 9.29 -11.61 12.09
N SER A 143 9.60 -10.85 11.04
CA SER A 143 9.40 -9.40 11.02
C SER A 143 7.91 -9.05 11.05
N ARG A 144 7.52 -8.16 11.95
CA ARG A 144 6.12 -7.77 12.19
C ARG A 144 6.04 -6.28 12.46
N VAL A 145 4.89 -5.69 12.14
CA VAL A 145 4.54 -4.31 12.49
C VAL A 145 3.04 -4.25 12.80
N SER A 146 2.62 -3.45 13.78
CA SER A 146 1.19 -3.28 14.01
C SER A 146 0.57 -2.42 12.89
N ARG A 147 -0.72 -2.67 12.58
CA ARG A 147 -1.45 -1.79 11.66
C ARG A 147 -1.49 -0.35 12.16
N ALA A 148 -1.54 -0.17 13.49
CA ALA A 148 -1.53 1.15 14.11
C ALA A 148 -0.18 1.88 13.88
N ASP A 149 0.95 1.16 13.97
CA ASP A 149 2.26 1.73 13.67
C ASP A 149 2.41 2.02 12.18
N ALA A 150 1.99 1.10 11.31
CA ALA A 150 2.02 1.33 9.86
C ALA A 150 1.18 2.55 9.45
N ALA A 151 -0.01 2.71 10.04
CA ALA A 151 -0.86 3.89 9.82
C ALA A 151 -0.18 5.18 10.30
N ALA A 152 0.49 5.15 11.46
CA ALA A 152 1.22 6.30 11.98
C ALA A 152 2.37 6.71 11.04
N VAL A 153 3.10 5.74 10.47
CA VAL A 153 4.13 6.00 9.46
C VAL A 153 3.52 6.65 8.23
N MET A 154 2.43 6.10 7.69
CA MET A 154 1.75 6.67 6.52
C MET A 154 1.31 8.12 6.75
N LEU A 155 0.71 8.40 7.90
CA LEU A 155 0.30 9.76 8.27
C LEU A 155 1.52 10.69 8.37
N GLY A 156 2.63 10.23 8.95
CA GLY A 156 3.87 10.99 9.04
C GLY A 156 4.45 11.35 7.66
N THR A 157 4.32 10.46 6.67
CA THR A 157 4.81 10.75 5.31
C THR A 157 4.03 11.86 4.59
N LEU A 158 2.82 12.20 5.02
CA LEU A 158 2.03 13.27 4.39
C LEU A 158 2.73 14.64 4.48
N SER A 159 3.37 14.92 5.60
CA SER A 159 4.07 16.17 5.88
C SER A 159 5.59 16.09 5.63
N ASP A 160 6.12 14.93 5.27
CA ASP A 160 7.55 14.75 4.99
C ASP A 160 7.83 14.83 3.49
N ALA A 161 8.34 15.97 3.04
CA ALA A 161 8.70 16.20 1.64
C ALA A 161 9.79 15.22 1.14
N ASN A 162 10.68 14.73 2.02
CA ASN A 162 11.71 13.76 1.65
C ASN A 162 11.14 12.37 1.33
N SER A 163 9.90 12.11 1.69
CA SER A 163 9.20 10.86 1.37
C SER A 163 8.59 10.84 -0.04
N ILE A 164 8.55 11.99 -0.74
CA ILE A 164 8.03 12.07 -2.11
C ILE A 164 8.98 11.35 -3.06
N GLY A 165 8.42 10.48 -3.90
CA GLY A 165 9.19 9.62 -4.80
C GLY A 165 9.89 8.44 -4.11
N ALA A 166 9.63 8.20 -2.82
CA ALA A 166 10.27 7.15 -2.04
C ALA A 166 9.39 5.91 -1.87
N ALA A 167 10.03 4.73 -1.86
CA ALA A 167 9.42 3.47 -1.45
C ALA A 167 10.08 3.00 -0.15
N LEU A 168 9.31 2.94 0.94
CA LEU A 168 9.78 2.78 2.31
C LEU A 168 9.32 1.44 2.89
N THR A 169 10.24 0.57 3.24
CA THR A 169 9.95 -0.64 4.04
C THR A 169 9.71 -0.25 5.49
N VAL A 170 8.71 -0.85 6.13
CA VAL A 170 8.32 -0.59 7.52
C VAL A 170 8.28 -1.91 8.29
N THR A 171 9.05 -1.98 9.38
CA THR A 171 9.07 -3.12 10.31
C THR A 171 9.04 -2.63 11.75
N GLY A 172 8.53 -3.44 12.68
CA GLY A 172 8.75 -3.22 14.10
C GLY A 172 10.23 -3.35 14.45
N ALA A 173 10.66 -2.61 15.45
CA ALA A 173 12.01 -2.68 16.02
C ALA A 173 12.12 -3.85 16.99
#